data_e602c12c46256856c994bd29210721ed
#
_entry.id   e602c12c46256856c994bd29210721ed
#
_cell.length_a   1.000
_cell.length_b   1.000
_cell.length_c   1.000
_cell.angle_alpha   90.00
_cell.angle_beta   90.00
_cell.angle_gamma   90.00
#
_symmetry.space_group_name_H-M   'P 1'
#
loop_
_entity.id
_entity.type
_entity.pdbx_description
1 polymer ?
#
loop_
_entity_poly.entity_id
_entity_poly.type
_entity_poly.pdbx_seq_one_letter_code
_entity_poly.pdbx_strand_id
1 'polypeptide(L)'
;MRPSYLKMDLQYETPLKYYVTLCKKGVLLPGRKFVRSEKPKISVIIPMYNEEKNALTIIRSVQNQTLQDIEILCVNDNSNDKTLEILESLQKVDPRITIITNLTNRGVIYNRIFGALQSKGEYVTFIDADDAMCNFEIFERAYNNATKDFGEKLDIVHYQTCGCKYLDNGEMDNFYLFFTFNLHNFNKVIKQPEIRDNYMQKKKHVTGSGFVFDKIYSKELIYRIADYLGPHIWNQNLIFVDDFLLAFAAMRTTNSIVNSGQVGYWHFMDTVTSTTSNVFEIEGYRLKNPDKTNKKLGDYMIILERMLELTDDDKETLEIREDILSNLVQDQYLPSIARSVHFDKFLSLFEKLYNWKYITPDAKKRINKYVEFCLKYWVDPEKKVRYILEAKD
;
A
#
# COMPACT_ATOMS: atom_id res chain seq x y z
N MET A 1 9.15 12.59 -2.04
CA MET A 1 8.39 13.82 -1.66
C MET A 1 7.70 13.54 -0.34
N ARG A 2 7.76 14.46 0.64
CA ARG A 2 6.89 14.32 1.82
C ARG A 2 5.45 14.43 1.33
N PRO A 3 4.51 13.57 1.78
CA PRO A 3 3.11 13.74 1.47
C PRO A 3 2.68 15.17 1.83
N SER A 4 1.88 15.81 0.99
CA SER A 4 1.30 17.10 1.34
C SER A 4 0.21 16.87 2.38
N TYR A 5 0.49 17.18 3.62
CA TYR A 5 -0.49 17.13 4.70
C TYR A 5 -1.24 18.46 4.78
N LEU A 6 -2.54 18.42 4.73
CA LEU A 6 -3.39 19.56 5.05
C LEU A 6 -4.05 19.29 6.41
N LYS A 7 -3.99 20.30 7.31
CA LYS A 7 -4.67 20.21 8.59
C LYS A 7 -6.18 20.20 8.35
N MET A 8 -6.86 19.19 8.89
CA MET A 8 -8.30 19.04 8.73
C MET A 8 -9.06 20.08 9.58
N ASP A 9 -10.19 20.55 9.07
CA ASP A 9 -11.07 21.42 9.85
C ASP A 9 -11.64 20.66 11.06
N LEU A 10 -11.62 21.28 12.22
CA LEU A 10 -12.08 20.72 13.50
C LEU A 10 -13.51 20.14 13.46
N GLN A 11 -14.38 20.68 12.60
CA GLN A 11 -15.75 20.18 12.44
C GLN A 11 -15.80 18.73 11.89
N TYR A 12 -14.81 18.29 11.11
CA TYR A 12 -14.70 16.94 10.58
C TYR A 12 -13.84 16.03 11.45
N GLU A 13 -12.88 16.59 12.15
CA GLU A 13 -11.93 15.85 12.99
C GLU A 13 -12.62 15.16 14.17
N THR A 14 -13.49 15.88 14.88
CA THR A 14 -14.14 15.40 16.11
C THR A 14 -14.99 14.12 15.90
N PRO A 15 -15.88 14.05 14.89
CA PRO A 15 -16.66 12.84 14.64
C PRO A 15 -15.79 11.62 14.30
N LEU A 16 -14.73 11.79 13.50
CA LEU A 16 -13.84 10.72 13.09
C LEU A 16 -13.03 10.19 14.29
N LYS A 17 -12.46 11.08 15.10
CA LYS A 17 -11.76 10.70 16.35
C LYS A 17 -12.68 9.97 17.31
N TYR A 18 -13.90 10.45 17.49
CA TYR A 18 -14.89 9.81 18.34
C TYR A 18 -15.18 8.37 17.89
N TYR A 19 -15.42 8.15 16.59
CA TYR A 19 -15.71 6.85 16.03
C TYR A 19 -14.54 5.87 16.26
N VAL A 20 -13.32 6.27 15.95
CA VAL A 20 -12.12 5.42 16.15
C VAL A 20 -11.93 5.11 17.65
N THR A 21 -12.20 6.09 18.52
CA THR A 21 -12.13 5.87 19.98
C THR A 21 -13.14 4.83 20.46
N LEU A 22 -14.36 4.82 19.91
CA LEU A 22 -15.35 3.77 20.21
C LEU A 22 -14.85 2.38 19.77
N CYS A 23 -14.28 2.29 18.59
CA CYS A 23 -13.72 1.04 18.06
C CYS A 23 -12.56 0.51 18.94
N LYS A 24 -11.64 1.40 19.36
CA LYS A 24 -10.57 1.06 20.31
C LYS A 24 -11.07 0.53 21.65
N LYS A 25 -12.20 1.07 22.12
CA LYS A 25 -12.89 0.57 23.34
C LYS A 25 -13.69 -0.70 23.09
N GLY A 26 -13.66 -1.28 21.90
CA GLY A 26 -14.40 -2.49 21.53
C GLY A 26 -15.91 -2.28 21.40
N VAL A 27 -16.39 -1.04 21.31
CA VAL A 27 -17.82 -0.73 21.25
C VAL A 27 -18.42 -1.15 19.94
N LEU A 28 -19.51 -1.90 19.99
CA LEU A 28 -20.37 -2.22 18.86
C LEU A 28 -21.56 -1.27 18.85
N LEU A 29 -21.78 -0.59 17.70
CA LEU A 29 -22.88 0.35 17.54
C LEU A 29 -24.22 -0.41 17.47
N PRO A 30 -25.33 0.18 17.98
CA PRO A 30 -26.65 -0.42 17.95
C PRO A 30 -27.12 -0.75 16.53
N GLY A 31 -27.98 -1.77 16.42
CA GLY A 31 -28.64 -2.15 15.14
C GLY A 31 -27.76 -2.93 14.18
N ARG A 32 -26.54 -3.28 14.54
CA ARG A 32 -25.69 -4.15 13.71
C ARG A 32 -26.18 -5.60 13.78
N LYS A 33 -26.40 -6.20 12.59
CA LYS A 33 -26.84 -7.58 12.41
C LYS A 33 -25.81 -8.36 11.61
N PHE A 34 -25.23 -9.38 12.22
CA PHE A 34 -24.21 -10.18 11.59
C PHE A 34 -24.82 -11.42 10.93
N VAL A 35 -25.01 -11.34 9.63
CA VAL A 35 -25.55 -12.45 8.83
C VAL A 35 -24.60 -12.76 7.71
N ARG A 36 -24.17 -14.02 7.61
CA ARG A 36 -23.30 -14.47 6.53
C ARG A 36 -24.07 -14.45 5.21
N SER A 37 -23.49 -13.79 4.20
CA SER A 37 -24.00 -13.76 2.83
C SER A 37 -23.24 -14.76 1.96
N GLU A 38 -23.93 -15.43 1.05
CA GLU A 38 -23.30 -16.26 0.02
C GLU A 38 -22.70 -15.43 -1.14
N LYS A 39 -23.20 -14.21 -1.32
CA LYS A 39 -22.73 -13.25 -2.32
C LYS A 39 -22.62 -11.87 -1.68
N PRO A 40 -21.62 -11.65 -0.82
CA PRO A 40 -21.46 -10.38 -0.15
C PRO A 40 -21.11 -9.28 -1.15
N LYS A 41 -21.50 -8.05 -0.83
CA LYS A 41 -21.18 -6.87 -1.66
C LYS A 41 -19.70 -6.53 -1.61
N ILE A 42 -19.11 -6.58 -0.40
CA ILE A 42 -17.69 -6.28 -0.19
C ILE A 42 -17.04 -7.39 0.64
N SER A 43 -15.87 -7.84 0.20
CA SER A 43 -14.96 -8.66 0.99
C SER A 43 -13.86 -7.78 1.57
N VAL A 44 -13.72 -7.81 2.88
CA VAL A 44 -12.70 -7.07 3.61
C VAL A 44 -11.56 -8.01 3.93
N ILE A 45 -10.40 -7.78 3.35
CA ILE A 45 -9.19 -8.60 3.53
C ILE A 45 -8.27 -7.92 4.52
N ILE A 46 -7.95 -8.61 5.62
CA ILE A 46 -7.13 -8.08 6.70
C ILE A 46 -5.97 -9.04 6.98
N PRO A 47 -4.78 -8.79 6.41
CA PRO A 47 -3.57 -9.51 6.79
C PRO A 47 -3.21 -9.21 8.25
N MET A 48 -2.87 -10.25 9.02
CA MET A 48 -2.54 -10.10 10.44
C MET A 48 -1.30 -10.92 10.82
N TYR A 49 -0.34 -10.29 11.44
CA TYR A 49 0.83 -10.94 12.01
C TYR A 49 1.24 -10.28 13.31
N ASN A 50 0.98 -10.95 14.45
CA ASN A 50 1.24 -10.45 15.80
C ASN A 50 0.51 -9.11 16.10
N GLU A 51 -0.81 -9.13 15.92
CA GLU A 51 -1.69 -7.96 16.05
C GLU A 51 -2.63 -8.06 17.27
N GLU A 52 -2.24 -8.73 18.34
CA GLU A 52 -3.06 -8.89 19.55
C GLU A 52 -3.59 -7.58 20.13
N LYS A 53 -2.86 -6.46 19.92
CA LYS A 53 -3.23 -5.13 20.42
C LYS A 53 -4.26 -4.42 19.54
N ASN A 54 -4.25 -4.71 18.24
CA ASN A 54 -4.99 -3.97 17.23
C ASN A 54 -6.19 -4.73 16.67
N ALA A 55 -6.15 -6.08 16.69
CA ALA A 55 -7.15 -6.94 16.08
C ALA A 55 -8.59 -6.59 16.47
N LEU A 56 -8.86 -6.27 17.74
CA LEU A 56 -10.19 -5.86 18.19
C LEU A 56 -10.60 -4.53 17.55
N THR A 57 -9.71 -3.55 17.48
CA THR A 57 -9.99 -2.21 16.97
C THR A 57 -10.38 -2.27 15.50
N ILE A 58 -9.59 -2.93 14.69
CA ILE A 58 -9.85 -3.02 13.24
C ILE A 58 -11.13 -3.80 12.97
N ILE A 59 -11.35 -4.94 13.60
CA ILE A 59 -12.57 -5.71 13.41
C ILE A 59 -13.81 -4.91 13.84
N ARG A 60 -13.78 -4.20 14.98
CA ARG A 60 -14.88 -3.32 15.41
C ARG A 60 -15.17 -2.20 14.40
N SER A 61 -14.14 -1.62 13.80
CA SER A 61 -14.32 -0.56 12.80
C SER A 61 -15.02 -1.07 11.53
N VAL A 62 -14.81 -2.33 11.17
CA VAL A 62 -15.49 -3.00 10.07
C VAL A 62 -16.89 -3.47 10.46
N GLN A 63 -17.07 -4.06 11.64
CA GLN A 63 -18.36 -4.49 12.15
C GLN A 63 -19.36 -3.33 12.27
N ASN A 64 -18.86 -2.16 12.59
CA ASN A 64 -19.66 -0.94 12.75
C ASN A 64 -20.05 -0.25 11.44
N GLN A 65 -19.66 -0.76 10.27
CA GLN A 65 -20.11 -0.21 8.98
C GLN A 65 -21.63 -0.34 8.81
N THR A 66 -22.27 0.61 8.11
CA THR A 66 -23.70 0.55 7.79
C THR A 66 -24.00 -0.56 6.79
N LEU A 67 -23.11 -0.78 5.82
CA LEU A 67 -23.21 -1.91 4.92
C LEU A 67 -22.92 -3.21 5.68
N GLN A 68 -23.95 -3.99 5.95
CA GLN A 68 -23.84 -5.24 6.69
C GLN A 68 -23.62 -6.47 5.79
N ASP A 69 -23.96 -6.37 4.50
CA ASP A 69 -23.76 -7.42 3.50
C ASP A 69 -22.30 -7.47 3.04
N ILE A 70 -21.45 -7.88 3.98
CA ILE A 70 -19.99 -8.00 3.80
C ILE A 70 -19.51 -9.34 4.32
N GLU A 71 -18.34 -9.78 3.87
CA GLU A 71 -17.53 -10.79 4.54
C GLU A 71 -16.21 -10.19 5.02
N ILE A 72 -15.62 -10.78 6.05
CA ILE A 72 -14.38 -10.33 6.66
C ILE A 72 -13.40 -11.50 6.67
N LEU A 73 -12.37 -11.43 5.84
CA LEU A 73 -11.32 -12.46 5.76
C LEU A 73 -10.09 -11.98 6.53
N CYS A 74 -9.89 -12.55 7.71
CA CYS A 74 -8.70 -12.34 8.52
C CYS A 74 -7.64 -13.37 8.11
N VAL A 75 -6.56 -12.93 7.48
CA VAL A 75 -5.47 -13.81 7.07
C VAL A 75 -4.37 -13.76 8.14
N ASN A 76 -4.42 -14.73 9.07
CA ASN A 76 -3.43 -14.90 10.13
C ASN A 76 -2.14 -15.50 9.56
N ASP A 77 -1.09 -14.70 9.48
CA ASP A 77 0.19 -15.05 8.87
C ASP A 77 1.14 -15.76 9.84
N ASN A 78 0.63 -16.82 10.51
CA ASN A 78 1.37 -17.59 11.51
C ASN A 78 1.78 -16.73 12.72
N SER A 79 0.82 -15.98 13.29
CA SER A 79 1.05 -15.21 14.53
C SER A 79 1.41 -16.13 15.70
N ASN A 80 2.29 -15.65 16.58
CA ASN A 80 2.72 -16.36 17.80
C ASN A 80 2.31 -15.64 19.10
N ASP A 81 1.48 -14.60 18.99
CA ASP A 81 0.82 -13.90 20.08
C ASP A 81 -0.67 -14.32 20.19
N LYS A 82 -1.50 -13.53 20.86
CA LYS A 82 -2.93 -13.81 21.04
C LYS A 82 -3.82 -13.44 19.84
N THR A 83 -3.24 -13.07 18.71
CA THR A 83 -4.01 -12.65 17.52
C THR A 83 -5.06 -13.70 17.13
N LEU A 84 -4.66 -14.96 16.97
CA LEU A 84 -5.58 -16.04 16.58
C LEU A 84 -6.70 -16.26 17.59
N GLU A 85 -6.39 -16.28 18.88
CA GLU A 85 -7.37 -16.44 19.96
C GLU A 85 -8.44 -15.33 19.93
N ILE A 86 -8.02 -14.08 19.70
CA ILE A 86 -8.93 -12.93 19.57
C ILE A 86 -9.83 -13.09 18.35
N LEU A 87 -9.28 -13.48 17.20
CA LEU A 87 -10.04 -13.69 15.97
C LEU A 87 -11.09 -14.79 16.12
N GLU A 88 -10.73 -15.93 16.73
CA GLU A 88 -11.65 -17.04 17.00
C GLU A 88 -12.79 -16.62 17.94
N SER A 89 -12.50 -15.78 18.93
CA SER A 89 -13.51 -15.23 19.82
C SER A 89 -14.49 -14.31 19.10
N LEU A 90 -14.00 -13.49 18.17
CA LEU A 90 -14.82 -12.61 17.35
C LEU A 90 -15.65 -13.37 16.31
N GLN A 91 -15.10 -14.43 15.72
CA GLN A 91 -15.79 -15.29 14.75
C GLN A 91 -17.00 -16.01 15.39
N LYS A 92 -16.92 -16.40 16.65
CA LYS A 92 -18.04 -17.04 17.38
C LYS A 92 -19.29 -16.16 17.45
N VAL A 93 -19.11 -14.84 17.42
CA VAL A 93 -20.23 -13.88 17.54
C VAL A 93 -20.56 -13.17 16.22
N ASP A 94 -19.68 -13.22 15.22
CA ASP A 94 -19.89 -12.66 13.88
C ASP A 94 -19.58 -13.70 12.80
N PRO A 95 -20.61 -14.37 12.24
CA PRO A 95 -20.43 -15.41 11.23
C PRO A 95 -19.88 -14.91 9.88
N ARG A 96 -19.78 -13.60 9.68
CA ARG A 96 -19.17 -13.01 8.48
C ARG A 96 -17.64 -13.11 8.50
N ILE A 97 -17.04 -13.35 9.68
CA ILE A 97 -15.59 -13.50 9.84
C ILE A 97 -15.19 -14.91 9.38
N THR A 98 -14.21 -14.94 8.48
CA THR A 98 -13.50 -16.16 8.07
C THR A 98 -12.03 -15.99 8.42
N ILE A 99 -11.46 -16.96 9.13
CA ILE A 99 -10.05 -16.97 9.49
C ILE A 99 -9.31 -17.91 8.56
N ILE A 100 -8.27 -17.41 7.91
CA ILE A 100 -7.34 -18.20 7.10
C ILE A 100 -6.00 -18.15 7.85
N THR A 101 -5.47 -19.31 8.26
CA THR A 101 -4.19 -19.37 8.97
C THR A 101 -3.12 -20.01 8.10
N ASN A 102 -2.03 -19.31 7.87
CA ASN A 102 -0.87 -19.82 7.18
C ASN A 102 -0.02 -20.71 8.12
N LEU A 103 0.59 -21.75 7.57
CA LEU A 103 1.50 -22.62 8.32
C LEU A 103 2.86 -21.97 8.59
N THR A 104 3.23 -20.98 7.78
CA THR A 104 4.46 -20.19 7.92
C THR A 104 4.15 -18.74 7.53
N ASN A 105 4.96 -17.80 7.97
CA ASN A 105 4.81 -16.41 7.55
C ASN A 105 5.10 -16.27 6.04
N ARG A 106 4.11 -15.79 5.29
CA ARG A 106 4.11 -15.66 3.82
C ARG A 106 4.27 -14.23 3.32
N GLY A 107 4.22 -13.26 4.24
CA GLY A 107 4.30 -11.85 3.94
C GLY A 107 2.97 -11.23 3.49
N VAL A 108 2.92 -9.91 3.55
CA VAL A 108 1.65 -9.16 3.42
C VAL A 108 1.07 -9.19 2.00
N ILE A 109 1.89 -9.14 0.96
CA ILE A 109 1.39 -9.20 -0.44
C ILE A 109 0.71 -10.54 -0.74
N TYR A 110 1.33 -11.66 -0.26
CA TYR A 110 0.70 -12.96 -0.36
C TYR A 110 -0.67 -12.97 0.30
N ASN A 111 -0.74 -12.51 1.55
CA ASN A 111 -1.97 -12.53 2.34
C ASN A 111 -3.07 -11.68 1.70
N ARG A 112 -2.75 -10.51 1.16
CA ARG A 112 -3.69 -9.67 0.42
C ARG A 112 -4.22 -10.37 -0.84
N ILE A 113 -3.34 -10.80 -1.73
CA ILE A 113 -3.76 -11.44 -3.00
C ILE A 113 -4.46 -12.76 -2.74
N PHE A 114 -3.89 -13.64 -1.90
CA PHE A 114 -4.47 -14.93 -1.58
C PHE A 114 -5.86 -14.78 -0.93
N GLY A 115 -5.97 -13.92 0.10
CA GLY A 115 -7.25 -13.64 0.75
C GLY A 115 -8.28 -13.09 -0.25
N ALA A 116 -7.87 -12.17 -1.12
CA ALA A 116 -8.74 -11.63 -2.15
C ALA A 116 -9.18 -12.68 -3.17
N LEU A 117 -8.32 -13.60 -3.58
CA LEU A 117 -8.68 -14.70 -4.48
C LEU A 117 -9.68 -15.68 -3.83
N GLN A 118 -9.56 -15.95 -2.52
CA GLN A 118 -10.50 -16.80 -1.76
C GLN A 118 -11.84 -16.11 -1.47
N SER A 119 -11.94 -14.81 -1.59
CA SER A 119 -13.11 -14.02 -1.24
C SER A 119 -14.28 -14.20 -2.23
N LYS A 120 -15.52 -13.94 -1.77
CA LYS A 120 -16.75 -14.11 -2.53
C LYS A 120 -17.45 -12.79 -2.90
N GLY A 121 -16.96 -11.67 -2.36
CA GLY A 121 -17.55 -10.35 -2.56
C GLY A 121 -17.45 -9.87 -3.99
N GLU A 122 -18.44 -9.08 -4.38
CA GLU A 122 -18.45 -8.39 -5.68
C GLU A 122 -17.30 -7.38 -5.77
N TYR A 123 -16.96 -6.75 -4.65
CA TYR A 123 -15.80 -5.89 -4.47
C TYR A 123 -14.92 -6.40 -3.33
N VAL A 124 -13.66 -5.99 -3.37
CA VAL A 124 -12.65 -6.31 -2.35
C VAL A 124 -12.06 -5.01 -1.82
N THR A 125 -11.80 -4.93 -0.53
CA THR A 125 -10.98 -3.88 0.08
C THR A 125 -9.90 -4.52 0.94
N PHE A 126 -8.73 -3.88 0.99
CA PHE A 126 -7.63 -4.27 1.86
C PHE A 126 -7.58 -3.30 3.03
N ILE A 127 -7.31 -3.81 4.22
CA ILE A 127 -7.17 -2.98 5.43
C ILE A 127 -5.98 -3.52 6.22
N ASP A 128 -5.12 -2.63 6.68
CA ASP A 128 -4.00 -3.00 7.54
C ASP A 128 -4.48 -3.21 8.98
N ALA A 129 -3.95 -4.23 9.65
CA ALA A 129 -4.44 -4.64 10.95
C ALA A 129 -4.16 -3.65 12.07
N ASP A 130 -3.16 -2.78 11.90
CA ASP A 130 -2.79 -1.72 12.83
C ASP A 130 -3.51 -0.38 12.57
N ASP A 131 -4.45 -0.34 11.61
CA ASP A 131 -5.25 0.84 11.22
C ASP A 131 -6.73 0.70 11.63
N ALA A 132 -7.59 1.58 11.11
CA ALA A 132 -9.05 1.49 11.31
C ALA A 132 -9.84 2.19 10.19
N MET A 133 -11.08 1.74 9.97
CA MET A 133 -12.06 2.59 9.29
C MET A 133 -12.46 3.73 10.21
N CYS A 134 -12.58 4.95 9.70
CA CYS A 134 -12.94 6.12 10.50
C CYS A 134 -14.32 6.70 10.18
N ASN A 135 -15.01 6.12 9.22
CA ASN A 135 -16.36 6.50 8.82
C ASN A 135 -17.22 5.24 8.67
N PHE A 136 -18.32 5.16 9.41
CA PHE A 136 -19.19 3.97 9.42
C PHE A 136 -20.06 3.80 8.17
N GLU A 137 -20.15 4.80 7.29
CA GLU A 137 -20.92 4.73 6.03
C GLU A 137 -20.05 4.48 4.80
N ILE A 138 -18.72 4.42 4.97
CA ILE A 138 -17.80 4.47 3.82
C ILE A 138 -17.99 3.29 2.87
N PHE A 139 -18.21 2.09 3.39
CA PHE A 139 -18.42 0.92 2.54
C PHE A 139 -19.73 1.00 1.73
N GLU A 140 -20.79 1.49 2.35
CA GLU A 140 -22.07 1.68 1.65
C GLU A 140 -21.97 2.72 0.55
N ARG A 141 -21.34 3.84 0.84
CA ARG A 141 -21.11 4.91 -0.13
C ARG A 141 -20.18 4.47 -1.27
N ALA A 142 -19.06 3.82 -0.94
CA ALA A 142 -18.13 3.31 -1.94
C ALA A 142 -18.80 2.26 -2.85
N TYR A 143 -19.59 1.34 -2.30
CA TYR A 143 -20.34 0.36 -3.09
C TYR A 143 -21.41 1.01 -4.00
N ASN A 144 -22.12 2.02 -3.51
CA ASN A 144 -23.09 2.77 -4.33
C ASN A 144 -22.38 3.53 -5.46
N ASN A 145 -21.27 4.20 -5.18
CA ASN A 145 -20.45 4.82 -6.23
C ASN A 145 -19.98 3.78 -7.28
N ALA A 146 -19.55 2.61 -6.82
CA ALA A 146 -19.04 1.57 -7.71
C ALA A 146 -20.11 0.96 -8.63
N THR A 147 -21.39 0.97 -8.22
CA THR A 147 -22.43 0.17 -8.89
C THR A 147 -23.63 0.96 -9.40
N LYS A 148 -23.86 2.19 -8.92
CA LYS A 148 -25.12 2.91 -9.17
C LYS A 148 -24.93 4.37 -9.61
N ASP A 149 -24.07 5.10 -8.90
CA ASP A 149 -24.11 6.57 -8.97
C ASP A 149 -23.58 7.14 -10.29
N PHE A 150 -22.81 6.37 -11.05
CA PHE A 150 -22.21 6.79 -12.32
C PHE A 150 -22.78 6.08 -13.55
N GLY A 151 -23.85 5.29 -13.39
CA GLY A 151 -24.53 4.61 -14.51
C GLY A 151 -23.76 3.42 -15.12
N GLU A 152 -22.61 3.08 -14.57
CA GLU A 152 -21.79 1.93 -14.97
C GLU A 152 -21.12 1.32 -13.74
N LYS A 153 -20.70 0.06 -13.85
CA LYS A 153 -19.90 -0.61 -12.82
C LYS A 153 -18.45 -0.18 -12.93
N LEU A 154 -17.88 0.31 -11.84
CA LEU A 154 -16.50 0.81 -11.80
C LEU A 154 -15.54 -0.24 -11.24
N ASP A 155 -14.30 -0.23 -11.72
CA ASP A 155 -13.25 -1.10 -11.21
C ASP A 155 -12.73 -0.66 -9.85
N ILE A 156 -12.53 0.65 -9.65
CA ILE A 156 -11.99 1.21 -8.40
C ILE A 156 -12.84 2.38 -7.93
N VAL A 157 -13.19 2.38 -6.65
CA VAL A 157 -13.62 3.58 -5.93
C VAL A 157 -12.60 3.87 -4.83
N HIS A 158 -12.02 5.05 -4.90
CA HIS A 158 -11.07 5.57 -3.91
C HIS A 158 -11.79 6.50 -2.92
N TYR A 159 -11.43 6.40 -1.65
CA TYR A 159 -11.80 7.32 -0.58
C TYR A 159 -10.55 7.87 0.10
N GLN A 160 -10.68 8.98 0.84
CA GLN A 160 -9.54 9.65 1.42
C GLN A 160 -9.07 8.95 2.70
N THR A 161 -7.76 8.98 2.91
CA THR A 161 -7.13 8.56 4.14
C THR A 161 -6.83 9.75 5.03
N CYS A 162 -7.12 9.62 6.31
CA CYS A 162 -6.64 10.53 7.34
C CYS A 162 -5.68 9.79 8.28
N GLY A 163 -4.81 10.52 8.93
CA GLY A 163 -3.90 9.96 9.92
C GLY A 163 -3.63 10.92 11.06
N CYS A 164 -3.20 10.36 12.17
CA CYS A 164 -2.68 11.11 13.27
C CYS A 164 -1.43 10.44 13.83
N LYS A 165 -0.63 11.25 14.49
CA LYS A 165 0.48 10.80 15.30
C LYS A 165 0.01 10.70 16.74
N TYR A 166 0.42 9.66 17.47
CA TYR A 166 0.25 9.61 18.91
C TYR A 166 1.42 10.29 19.59
N LEU A 167 1.12 11.10 20.60
CA LEU A 167 2.11 11.62 21.54
C LEU A 167 2.45 10.54 22.58
N ASP A 168 3.60 10.67 23.23
CA ASP A 168 4.07 9.73 24.25
C ASP A 168 3.08 9.54 25.43
N ASN A 169 2.23 10.55 25.67
CA ASN A 169 1.16 10.49 26.68
C ASN A 169 -0.11 9.77 26.20
N GLY A 170 -0.12 9.24 24.98
CA GLY A 170 -1.26 8.55 24.37
C GLY A 170 -2.34 9.47 23.80
N GLU A 171 -2.15 10.78 23.83
CA GLU A 171 -3.03 11.74 23.16
C GLU A 171 -2.76 11.76 21.65
N MET A 172 -3.80 12.05 20.88
CA MET A 172 -3.67 12.22 19.44
C MET A 172 -3.16 13.63 19.12
N ASP A 173 -2.03 13.70 18.44
CA ASP A 173 -1.48 14.94 17.87
C ASP A 173 -2.31 15.38 16.64
N ASN A 174 -1.81 16.37 15.93
CA ASN A 174 -2.46 16.94 14.77
C ASN A 174 -2.98 15.89 13.80
N PHE A 175 -4.16 16.14 13.31
CA PHE A 175 -4.87 15.33 12.35
C PHE A 175 -4.45 15.76 10.94
N TYR A 176 -4.10 14.79 10.10
CA TYR A 176 -3.64 15.04 8.73
C TYR A 176 -4.53 14.32 7.74
N LEU A 177 -4.88 14.99 6.64
CA LEU A 177 -5.42 14.33 5.46
C LEU A 177 -4.25 13.93 4.55
N PHE A 178 -4.21 12.67 4.19
CA PHE A 178 -3.32 12.18 3.14
C PHE A 178 -4.02 12.41 1.80
N PHE A 179 -3.62 13.46 1.09
CA PHE A 179 -4.12 13.65 -0.27
C PHE A 179 -3.42 12.67 -1.20
N THR A 180 -4.15 11.64 -1.55
CA THR A 180 -3.67 10.60 -2.45
C THR A 180 -4.09 10.84 -3.89
N PHE A 181 -4.94 11.85 -4.15
CA PHE A 181 -5.44 12.22 -5.46
C PHE A 181 -5.46 13.74 -5.70
N ASN A 182 -5.40 14.13 -6.97
CA ASN A 182 -5.57 15.52 -7.35
C ASN A 182 -6.96 16.02 -6.91
N LEU A 183 -6.99 17.03 -6.05
CA LEU A 183 -8.19 17.62 -5.46
C LEU A 183 -9.26 18.09 -6.47
N HIS A 184 -8.91 18.16 -7.76
CA HIS A 184 -9.81 18.70 -8.80
C HIS A 184 -10.68 17.66 -9.51
N ASN A 185 -10.52 16.36 -9.20
CA ASN A 185 -11.23 15.28 -9.91
C ASN A 185 -12.17 14.45 -9.02
N PHE A 186 -12.75 15.05 -7.99
CA PHE A 186 -13.76 14.38 -7.18
C PHE A 186 -15.03 14.08 -8.00
N ASN A 187 -15.59 12.90 -7.78
CA ASN A 187 -16.83 12.44 -8.42
C ASN A 187 -16.79 12.44 -9.96
N LYS A 188 -15.61 12.38 -10.56
CA LYS A 188 -15.42 12.20 -11.99
C LYS A 188 -14.88 10.79 -12.24
N VAL A 189 -15.54 10.04 -13.10
CA VAL A 189 -15.02 8.76 -13.60
C VAL A 189 -13.86 9.02 -14.55
N ILE A 190 -12.73 8.40 -14.26
CA ILE A 190 -11.53 8.46 -15.09
C ILE A 190 -11.31 7.07 -15.70
N LYS A 191 -10.99 7.01 -16.98
CA LYS A 191 -10.76 5.78 -17.75
C LYS A 191 -9.37 5.76 -18.36
N GLN A 192 -8.93 4.59 -18.86
CA GLN A 192 -7.70 4.50 -19.65
C GLN A 192 -7.86 5.28 -20.97
N PRO A 193 -6.83 5.93 -21.50
CA PRO A 193 -5.45 6.01 -20.98
C PRO A 193 -5.24 7.09 -19.90
N GLU A 194 -6.25 7.91 -19.57
CA GLU A 194 -6.14 9.02 -18.63
C GLU A 194 -5.69 8.54 -17.22
N ILE A 195 -6.09 7.32 -16.81
CA ILE A 195 -5.62 6.72 -15.56
C ILE A 195 -4.11 6.57 -15.60
N ARG A 196 -3.57 5.90 -16.61
CA ARG A 196 -2.14 5.70 -16.79
C ARG A 196 -1.40 7.04 -16.79
N ASP A 197 -1.88 7.99 -17.60
CA ASP A 197 -1.22 9.28 -17.81
C ASP A 197 -1.26 10.19 -16.58
N ASN A 198 -2.26 10.06 -15.72
CA ASN A 198 -2.43 10.91 -14.55
C ASN A 198 -1.89 10.28 -13.26
N TYR A 199 -1.96 8.95 -13.11
CA TYR A 199 -1.59 8.27 -11.87
C TYR A 199 -0.12 7.84 -11.82
N MET A 200 0.55 7.85 -12.97
CA MET A 200 1.92 7.38 -13.09
C MET A 200 2.90 8.48 -13.56
N GLN A 201 2.42 9.72 -13.77
CA GLN A 201 3.27 10.83 -14.23
C GLN A 201 3.55 11.85 -13.12
N LYS A 202 4.84 12.01 -12.81
CA LYS A 202 5.36 12.94 -11.79
C LYS A 202 5.00 14.43 -12.03
N LYS A 203 4.88 14.83 -13.30
CA LYS A 203 4.65 16.23 -13.68
C LYS A 203 3.28 16.77 -13.34
N LYS A 204 2.28 15.90 -13.10
CA LYS A 204 0.90 16.33 -12.85
C LYS A 204 0.48 16.23 -11.37
N HIS A 205 1.42 15.98 -10.46
CA HIS A 205 1.16 15.77 -9.02
C HIS A 205 0.10 14.69 -8.72
N VAL A 206 -0.10 13.80 -9.63
CA VAL A 206 -1.03 12.69 -9.52
C VAL A 206 -0.23 11.47 -9.13
N THR A 207 0.35 11.49 -7.96
CA THR A 207 0.70 10.26 -7.29
C THR A 207 -0.63 9.63 -6.90
N GLY A 208 -1.15 8.78 -7.77
CA GLY A 208 -2.18 7.84 -7.35
C GLY A 208 -1.66 7.23 -6.06
N SER A 209 -2.52 7.17 -5.06
CA SER A 209 -2.18 6.62 -3.77
C SER A 209 -1.40 5.32 -3.97
N GLY A 210 -0.14 5.28 -3.58
CA GLY A 210 0.63 4.05 -3.48
C GLY A 210 0.07 3.11 -2.41
N PHE A 211 -0.98 3.57 -1.71
CA PHE A 211 -1.70 2.80 -0.72
C PHE A 211 -2.77 1.92 -1.38
N VAL A 212 -3.03 0.78 -0.79
CA VAL A 212 -4.04 -0.16 -1.27
C VAL A 212 -5.29 -0.17 -0.40
N PHE A 213 -5.21 0.36 0.81
CA PHE A 213 -6.24 0.27 1.85
C PHE A 213 -7.34 1.34 1.74
N ASP A 214 -7.19 2.33 0.90
CA ASP A 214 -8.13 3.45 0.74
C ASP A 214 -9.04 3.28 -0.48
N LYS A 215 -9.31 2.04 -0.88
CA LYS A 215 -10.05 1.71 -2.10
C LYS A 215 -10.92 0.47 -1.94
N ILE A 216 -11.99 0.41 -2.72
CA ILE A 216 -12.60 -0.86 -3.09
C ILE A 216 -12.25 -1.17 -4.54
N TYR A 217 -12.02 -2.45 -4.82
CA TYR A 217 -11.62 -2.99 -6.12
C TYR A 217 -12.68 -3.98 -6.61
N SER A 218 -13.10 -3.93 -7.87
CA SER A 218 -13.95 -4.99 -8.41
C SER A 218 -13.25 -6.35 -8.33
N LYS A 219 -14.03 -7.41 -8.12
CA LYS A 219 -13.46 -8.77 -8.04
C LYS A 219 -12.74 -9.15 -9.33
N GLU A 220 -13.26 -8.73 -10.46
CA GLU A 220 -12.66 -8.92 -11.78
C GLU A 220 -11.30 -8.24 -11.90
N LEU A 221 -11.17 -7.05 -11.32
CA LEU A 221 -9.88 -6.35 -11.28
C LEU A 221 -8.86 -7.10 -10.41
N ILE A 222 -9.27 -7.70 -9.30
CA ILE A 222 -8.37 -8.53 -8.48
C ILE A 222 -7.76 -9.68 -9.30
N TYR A 223 -8.55 -10.35 -10.13
CA TYR A 223 -8.02 -11.40 -11.00
C TYR A 223 -7.00 -10.85 -12.01
N ARG A 224 -7.30 -9.69 -12.63
CA ARG A 224 -6.35 -9.03 -13.55
C ARG A 224 -5.05 -8.62 -12.85
N ILE A 225 -5.13 -8.09 -11.62
CA ILE A 225 -3.95 -7.73 -10.81
C ILE A 225 -3.11 -8.97 -10.52
N ALA A 226 -3.72 -10.04 -10.03
CA ALA A 226 -3.02 -11.28 -9.68
C ALA A 226 -2.33 -11.93 -10.89
N ASP A 227 -3.00 -11.93 -12.04
CA ASP A 227 -2.45 -12.42 -13.31
C ASP A 227 -1.30 -11.54 -13.81
N TYR A 228 -1.49 -10.21 -13.80
CA TYR A 228 -0.49 -9.25 -14.24
C TYR A 228 0.81 -9.32 -13.42
N LEU A 229 0.70 -9.44 -12.10
CA LEU A 229 1.87 -9.62 -11.22
C LEU A 229 2.53 -10.97 -11.42
N GLY A 230 1.75 -12.02 -11.60
CA GLY A 230 2.17 -13.40 -11.68
C GLY A 230 2.41 -14.03 -10.31
N PRO A 231 2.10 -15.33 -10.15
CA PRO A 231 2.19 -16.03 -8.86
C PRO A 231 3.63 -16.14 -8.32
N HIS A 232 4.63 -16.08 -9.18
CA HIS A 232 6.04 -16.07 -8.78
C HIS A 232 6.45 -14.82 -8.02
N ILE A 233 5.67 -13.73 -8.09
CA ILE A 233 5.89 -12.48 -7.35
C ILE A 233 5.04 -12.43 -6.09
N TRP A 234 3.71 -12.49 -6.22
CA TRP A 234 2.86 -12.32 -5.04
C TRP A 234 2.89 -13.52 -4.09
N ASN A 235 3.42 -14.67 -4.51
CA ASN A 235 3.65 -15.84 -3.67
C ASN A 235 5.00 -15.81 -2.92
N GLN A 236 5.72 -14.67 -2.93
CA GLN A 236 6.94 -14.47 -2.17
C GLN A 236 6.66 -13.79 -0.83
N ASN A 237 7.52 -14.04 0.16
CA ASN A 237 7.46 -13.34 1.45
C ASN A 237 8.07 -11.93 1.30
N LEU A 238 7.28 -11.01 0.74
CA LEU A 238 7.62 -9.59 0.66
C LEU A 238 6.92 -8.84 1.78
N ILE A 239 7.67 -8.04 2.52
CA ILE A 239 7.21 -7.31 3.71
C ILE A 239 7.43 -5.79 3.62
N PHE A 240 7.94 -5.29 2.50
CA PHE A 240 8.29 -3.88 2.35
C PHE A 240 7.86 -3.33 0.99
N VAL A 241 7.17 -2.19 0.98
CA VAL A 241 6.64 -1.47 -0.21
C VAL A 241 5.79 -2.32 -1.16
N ASP A 242 5.20 -3.38 -0.66
CA ASP A 242 4.28 -4.25 -1.40
C ASP A 242 3.03 -3.51 -1.88
N ASP A 243 2.56 -2.52 -1.11
CA ASP A 243 1.49 -1.60 -1.49
C ASP A 243 1.76 -0.91 -2.81
N PHE A 244 3.00 -0.47 -3.01
CA PHE A 244 3.41 0.21 -4.22
C PHE A 244 3.33 -0.71 -5.45
N LEU A 245 3.73 -1.97 -5.32
CA LEU A 245 3.62 -2.95 -6.40
C LEU A 245 2.16 -3.28 -6.74
N LEU A 246 1.34 -3.48 -5.72
CA LEU A 246 -0.07 -3.80 -5.89
C LEU A 246 -0.85 -2.61 -6.47
N ALA A 247 -0.60 -1.40 -5.98
CA ALA A 247 -1.17 -0.17 -6.53
C ALA A 247 -0.74 0.07 -7.99
N PHE A 248 0.54 -0.18 -8.31
CA PHE A 248 1.06 -0.13 -9.67
C PHE A 248 0.29 -1.08 -10.58
N ALA A 249 0.15 -2.35 -10.20
CA ALA A 249 -0.57 -3.35 -10.97
C ALA A 249 -2.05 -2.96 -11.14
N ALA A 250 -2.68 -2.44 -10.09
CA ALA A 250 -4.07 -1.96 -10.15
C ALA A 250 -4.24 -0.83 -11.16
N MET A 251 -3.36 0.18 -11.15
CA MET A 251 -3.43 1.31 -12.10
C MET A 251 -3.15 0.88 -13.55
N ARG A 252 -2.34 -0.15 -13.75
CA ARG A 252 -2.04 -0.70 -15.09
C ARG A 252 -3.18 -1.54 -15.65
N THR A 253 -3.95 -2.18 -14.80
CA THR A 253 -4.97 -3.18 -15.22
C THR A 253 -6.42 -2.71 -15.03
N THR A 254 -6.65 -1.60 -14.34
CA THR A 254 -8.00 -1.02 -14.17
C THR A 254 -8.48 -0.33 -15.44
N ASN A 255 -9.80 -0.40 -15.69
CA ASN A 255 -10.48 0.32 -16.78
C ASN A 255 -11.10 1.63 -16.31
N SER A 256 -11.45 1.73 -15.04
CA SER A 256 -12.16 2.89 -14.50
C SER A 256 -11.89 3.11 -13.02
N ILE A 257 -11.79 4.36 -12.63
CA ILE A 257 -11.63 4.79 -11.24
C ILE A 257 -12.43 6.06 -10.98
N VAL A 258 -12.96 6.15 -9.77
CA VAL A 258 -13.52 7.40 -9.24
C VAL A 258 -12.93 7.70 -7.86
N ASN A 259 -12.71 8.98 -7.59
CA ASN A 259 -12.40 9.47 -6.25
C ASN A 259 -13.67 10.06 -5.63
N SER A 260 -14.18 9.44 -4.58
CA SER A 260 -15.40 9.87 -3.89
C SER A 260 -15.22 11.14 -3.04
N GLY A 261 -13.98 11.56 -2.78
CA GLY A 261 -13.67 12.69 -1.92
C GLY A 261 -13.99 12.49 -0.43
N GLN A 262 -14.53 11.33 -0.05
CA GLN A 262 -14.95 11.06 1.32
C GLN A 262 -13.81 10.49 2.14
N VAL A 263 -13.69 10.91 3.40
CA VAL A 263 -12.70 10.33 4.33
C VAL A 263 -13.27 9.04 4.92
N GLY A 264 -12.53 7.95 4.76
CA GLY A 264 -12.99 6.62 5.17
C GLY A 264 -11.99 5.83 5.98
N TYR A 265 -10.71 6.10 5.83
CA TYR A 265 -9.63 5.32 6.42
C TYR A 265 -8.79 6.15 7.38
N TRP A 266 -8.41 5.52 8.49
CA TRP A 266 -7.54 6.10 9.50
C TRP A 266 -6.23 5.33 9.57
N HIS A 267 -5.16 5.97 9.16
CA HIS A 267 -3.82 5.44 9.28
C HIS A 267 -3.16 5.90 10.57
N PHE A 268 -2.78 4.96 11.45
CA PHE A 268 -2.05 5.25 12.66
C PHE A 268 -0.56 5.38 12.37
N MET A 269 -0.07 6.62 12.33
CA MET A 269 1.35 6.89 12.14
C MET A 269 2.13 6.59 13.43
N ASP A 270 3.32 6.02 13.28
CA ASP A 270 4.24 5.71 14.39
C ASP A 270 3.75 4.59 15.34
N THR A 271 3.01 3.61 14.84
CA THR A 271 2.82 2.37 15.60
C THR A 271 4.16 1.63 15.71
N VAL A 272 4.45 1.10 16.89
CA VAL A 272 5.69 0.32 17.15
C VAL A 272 5.76 -0.91 16.22
N THR A 273 4.61 -1.35 15.73
CA THR A 273 4.42 -2.48 14.83
C THR A 273 4.62 -2.14 13.36
N SER A 274 4.56 -0.85 12.98
CA SER A 274 4.71 -0.43 11.58
C SER A 274 6.01 -0.95 10.98
N THR A 275 5.89 -1.65 9.83
CA THR A 275 7.05 -2.14 9.09
C THR A 275 7.92 -1.03 8.55
N THR A 276 7.39 0.19 8.40
CA THR A 276 8.10 1.37 7.91
C THR A 276 8.86 2.13 8.99
N SER A 277 8.53 1.91 10.28
CA SER A 277 9.25 2.57 11.38
C SER A 277 10.70 2.07 11.48
N ASN A 278 11.65 3.00 11.63
CA ASN A 278 13.06 2.73 11.95
C ASN A 278 13.85 1.84 10.96
N VAL A 279 13.49 1.86 9.67
CA VAL A 279 14.11 0.96 8.67
C VAL A 279 15.52 1.38 8.29
N PHE A 280 15.78 2.68 8.27
CA PHE A 280 16.97 3.26 7.66
C PHE A 280 17.85 4.02 8.65
N GLU A 281 17.82 3.64 9.92
CA GLU A 281 18.69 4.24 10.90
C GLU A 281 20.15 3.88 10.63
N ILE A 282 20.95 4.91 10.40
CA ILE A 282 22.40 4.81 10.19
C ILE A 282 23.07 5.43 11.41
N GLU A 283 23.98 4.68 12.02
CA GLU A 283 24.87 5.16 13.07
C GLU A 283 26.29 5.23 12.51
N GLY A 284 26.77 6.45 12.26
CA GLY A 284 28.04 6.66 11.57
C GLY A 284 28.04 6.08 10.15
N TYR A 285 28.88 5.06 9.90
CA TYR A 285 28.99 4.37 8.61
C TYR A 285 28.32 3.00 8.58
N ARG A 286 27.57 2.60 9.61
CA ARG A 286 26.94 1.27 9.73
C ARG A 286 25.42 1.37 9.80
N LEU A 287 24.74 0.36 9.26
CA LEU A 287 23.31 0.19 9.47
C LEU A 287 23.07 -0.22 10.92
N LYS A 288 22.12 0.44 11.59
CA LYS A 288 21.79 0.16 12.98
C LYS A 288 21.19 -1.23 13.18
N ASN A 289 20.43 -1.69 12.20
CA ASN A 289 19.88 -3.05 12.15
C ASN A 289 20.09 -3.65 10.74
N PRO A 290 21.29 -4.23 10.47
CA PRO A 290 21.67 -4.64 9.13
C PRO A 290 20.76 -5.74 8.55
N ASP A 291 20.36 -6.74 9.35
CA ASP A 291 19.56 -7.87 8.86
C ASP A 291 18.16 -7.41 8.42
N LYS A 292 17.48 -6.65 9.27
CA LYS A 292 16.16 -6.08 8.96
C LYS A 292 16.21 -5.13 7.76
N THR A 293 17.23 -4.28 7.71
CA THR A 293 17.42 -3.33 6.60
C THR A 293 17.73 -4.05 5.30
N ASN A 294 18.63 -5.04 5.31
CA ASN A 294 18.95 -5.83 4.11
C ASN A 294 17.73 -6.61 3.60
N LYS A 295 16.93 -7.23 4.48
CA LYS A 295 15.69 -7.90 4.07
C LYS A 295 14.75 -6.94 3.33
N LYS A 296 14.48 -5.77 3.90
CA LYS A 296 13.59 -4.77 3.31
C LYS A 296 14.13 -4.20 1.98
N LEU A 297 15.43 -3.93 1.90
CA LEU A 297 16.04 -3.50 0.65
C LEU A 297 16.03 -4.61 -0.40
N GLY A 298 16.17 -5.88 0.02
CA GLY A 298 16.01 -7.04 -0.86
C GLY A 298 14.62 -7.12 -1.47
N ASP A 299 13.57 -6.98 -0.65
CA ASP A 299 12.18 -6.94 -1.10
C ASP A 299 11.96 -5.80 -2.09
N TYR A 300 12.47 -4.61 -1.77
CA TYR A 300 12.38 -3.45 -2.64
C TYR A 300 13.03 -3.69 -4.00
N MET A 301 14.21 -4.31 -4.04
CA MET A 301 14.87 -4.67 -5.30
C MET A 301 14.05 -5.66 -6.15
N ILE A 302 13.41 -6.64 -5.52
CA ILE A 302 12.53 -7.59 -6.21
C ILE A 302 11.34 -6.86 -6.84
N ILE A 303 10.69 -5.99 -6.07
CA ILE A 303 9.53 -5.20 -6.53
C ILE A 303 9.90 -4.33 -7.71
N LEU A 304 11.02 -3.63 -7.64
CA LEU A 304 11.46 -2.76 -8.73
C LEU A 304 11.85 -3.53 -9.98
N GLU A 305 12.58 -4.63 -9.83
CA GLU A 305 12.93 -5.50 -10.95
C GLU A 305 11.66 -5.95 -11.66
N ARG A 306 10.63 -6.38 -10.91
CA ARG A 306 9.36 -6.78 -11.48
C ARG A 306 8.62 -5.65 -12.17
N MET A 307 8.58 -4.46 -11.57
CA MET A 307 7.95 -3.30 -12.22
C MET A 307 8.67 -2.92 -13.53
N LEU A 308 9.99 -3.01 -13.56
CA LEU A 308 10.76 -2.77 -14.77
C LEU A 308 10.49 -3.84 -15.84
N GLU A 309 10.38 -5.12 -15.47
CA GLU A 309 10.01 -6.20 -16.39
C GLU A 309 8.63 -5.98 -17.00
N LEU A 310 7.64 -5.64 -16.17
CA LEU A 310 6.26 -5.39 -16.60
C LEU A 310 6.11 -4.16 -17.51
N THR A 311 7.16 -3.37 -17.66
CA THR A 311 7.19 -2.15 -18.49
C THR A 311 8.23 -2.20 -19.60
N ASP A 312 8.87 -3.34 -19.87
CA ASP A 312 10.06 -3.41 -20.73
C ASP A 312 9.76 -3.16 -22.21
N ASP A 313 8.62 -3.62 -22.70
CA ASP A 313 8.26 -3.54 -24.12
C ASP A 313 7.49 -2.29 -24.53
N ASP A 314 7.21 -1.39 -23.61
CA ASP A 314 6.34 -0.26 -23.83
C ASP A 314 7.10 1.08 -23.76
N LYS A 315 7.29 1.74 -24.92
CA LYS A 315 7.94 3.05 -25.01
C LYS A 315 7.25 4.13 -24.17
N GLU A 316 5.92 4.03 -24.01
CA GLU A 316 5.13 5.01 -23.25
C GLU A 316 5.40 4.90 -21.74
N THR A 317 6.08 3.85 -21.30
CA THR A 317 6.45 3.65 -19.88
C THR A 317 7.75 4.33 -19.48
N LEU A 318 8.44 5.04 -20.36
CA LEU A 318 9.73 5.68 -20.03
C LEU A 318 9.62 6.57 -18.78
N GLU A 319 8.59 7.43 -18.71
CA GLU A 319 8.41 8.33 -17.55
C GLU A 319 8.13 7.54 -16.28
N ILE A 320 7.39 6.44 -16.38
CA ILE A 320 7.12 5.52 -15.27
C ILE A 320 8.40 4.85 -14.78
N ARG A 321 9.23 4.36 -15.71
CA ARG A 321 10.51 3.73 -15.38
C ARG A 321 11.46 4.72 -14.71
N GLU A 322 11.49 5.96 -15.17
CA GLU A 322 12.25 7.05 -14.55
C GLU A 322 11.71 7.38 -13.15
N ASP A 323 10.40 7.38 -12.96
CA ASP A 323 9.77 7.63 -11.66
C ASP A 323 10.01 6.49 -10.67
N ILE A 324 9.93 5.25 -11.11
CA ILE A 324 10.32 4.08 -10.30
C ILE A 324 11.75 4.27 -9.78
N LEU A 325 12.67 4.63 -10.67
CA LEU A 325 14.07 4.84 -10.28
C LEU A 325 14.29 6.09 -9.44
N SER A 326 13.56 7.18 -9.71
CA SER A 326 13.70 8.40 -8.91
C SER A 326 13.13 8.24 -7.50
N ASN A 327 12.14 7.37 -7.30
CA ASN A 327 11.65 7.03 -5.97
C ASN A 327 12.65 6.17 -5.19
N LEU A 328 13.41 5.31 -5.89
CA LEU A 328 14.57 4.62 -5.32
C LEU A 328 15.64 5.56 -4.78
N VAL A 329 15.82 6.65 -5.48
CA VAL A 329 16.91 7.62 -5.26
C VAL A 329 16.50 8.73 -4.30
N GLN A 330 15.39 8.59 -3.56
CA GLN A 330 15.10 9.53 -2.48
C GLN A 330 16.27 9.55 -1.49
N ASP A 331 16.72 10.73 -1.12
CA ASP A 331 17.90 10.98 -0.28
C ASP A 331 17.93 10.13 1.00
N GLN A 332 16.78 9.72 1.51
CA GLN A 332 16.67 8.91 2.71
C GLN A 332 17.04 7.41 2.53
N TYR A 333 16.90 6.85 1.30
CA TYR A 333 17.17 5.42 1.05
C TYR A 333 18.58 5.16 0.55
N LEU A 334 19.14 6.06 -0.24
CA LEU A 334 20.42 5.88 -0.88
C LEU A 334 21.59 5.55 0.06
N PRO A 335 21.75 6.23 1.20
CA PRO A 335 22.85 5.91 2.11
C PRO A 335 22.77 4.48 2.66
N SER A 336 21.54 3.96 2.84
CA SER A 336 21.30 2.59 3.31
C SER A 336 21.52 1.57 2.21
N ILE A 337 21.07 1.87 0.99
CA ILE A 337 21.29 1.02 -0.20
C ILE A 337 22.78 0.87 -0.47
N ALA A 338 23.54 1.97 -0.46
CA ALA A 338 24.99 1.96 -0.69
C ALA A 338 25.78 1.14 0.35
N ARG A 339 25.20 0.89 1.52
CA ARG A 339 25.79 0.09 2.61
C ARG A 339 25.20 -1.30 2.73
N SER A 340 24.23 -1.63 1.89
CA SER A 340 23.53 -2.92 1.91
C SER A 340 24.27 -3.96 1.06
N VAL A 341 23.97 -5.23 1.33
CA VAL A 341 24.43 -6.37 0.50
C VAL A 341 23.81 -6.38 -0.90
N HIS A 342 22.82 -5.53 -1.15
CA HIS A 342 22.08 -5.44 -2.42
C HIS A 342 22.58 -4.34 -3.35
N PHE A 343 23.68 -3.67 -3.01
CA PHE A 343 24.15 -2.52 -3.79
C PHE A 343 24.49 -2.90 -5.25
N ASP A 344 25.16 -4.03 -5.46
CA ASP A 344 25.49 -4.50 -6.80
C ASP A 344 24.22 -4.78 -7.65
N LYS A 345 23.18 -5.35 -7.04
CA LYS A 345 21.89 -5.56 -7.70
C LYS A 345 21.20 -4.23 -8.04
N PHE A 346 21.27 -3.27 -7.13
CA PHE A 346 20.75 -1.93 -7.37
C PHE A 346 21.44 -1.25 -8.57
N LEU A 347 22.76 -1.32 -8.65
CA LEU A 347 23.50 -0.77 -9.80
C LEU A 347 23.13 -1.48 -11.10
N SER A 348 22.95 -2.78 -11.08
CA SER A 348 22.53 -3.55 -12.28
C SER A 348 21.15 -3.13 -12.81
N LEU A 349 20.24 -2.66 -11.96
CA LEU A 349 18.95 -2.12 -12.39
C LEU A 349 19.13 -0.79 -13.14
N PHE A 350 20.06 0.05 -12.70
CA PHE A 350 20.40 1.28 -13.44
C PHE A 350 21.03 0.97 -14.80
N GLU A 351 21.91 -0.03 -14.89
CA GLU A 351 22.50 -0.46 -16.15
C GLU A 351 21.41 -0.99 -17.11
N LYS A 352 20.50 -1.83 -16.63
CA LYS A 352 19.36 -2.32 -17.42
C LYS A 352 18.53 -1.14 -17.98
N LEU A 353 18.26 -0.11 -17.16
CA LEU A 353 17.52 1.06 -17.62
C LEU A 353 18.35 1.93 -18.56
N TYR A 354 19.64 2.15 -18.26
CA TYR A 354 20.54 2.94 -19.10
C TYR A 354 20.68 2.37 -20.53
N ASN A 355 20.63 1.04 -20.63
CA ASN A 355 20.72 0.31 -21.89
C ASN A 355 19.37 -0.03 -22.51
N TRP A 356 18.27 0.44 -21.91
CA TRP A 356 16.94 0.18 -22.44
C TRP A 356 16.74 0.86 -23.81
N LYS A 357 16.17 0.11 -24.75
CA LYS A 357 16.05 0.51 -26.18
C LYS A 357 15.33 1.86 -26.43
N TYR A 358 14.51 2.32 -25.51
CA TYR A 358 13.76 3.57 -25.61
C TYR A 358 14.29 4.71 -24.74
N ILE A 359 15.43 4.52 -24.06
CA ILE A 359 15.99 5.53 -23.16
C ILE A 359 16.39 6.80 -23.91
N THR A 360 16.07 7.95 -23.35
CA THR A 360 16.46 9.24 -23.92
C THR A 360 17.83 9.72 -23.40
N PRO A 361 18.56 10.58 -24.16
CA PRO A 361 19.81 11.17 -23.68
C PRO A 361 19.67 11.91 -22.35
N ASP A 362 18.54 12.60 -22.13
CA ASP A 362 18.30 13.32 -20.87
C ASP A 362 18.01 12.36 -19.71
N ALA A 363 17.34 11.23 -19.95
CA ALA A 363 17.17 10.17 -18.96
C ALA A 363 18.53 9.55 -18.59
N LYS A 364 19.40 9.27 -19.57
CA LYS A 364 20.77 8.79 -19.31
C LYS A 364 21.57 9.75 -18.42
N LYS A 365 21.48 11.06 -18.65
CA LYS A 365 22.14 12.05 -17.78
C LYS A 365 21.62 12.02 -16.36
N ARG A 366 20.31 11.86 -16.17
CA ARG A 366 19.71 11.73 -14.82
C ARG A 366 20.18 10.45 -14.12
N ILE A 367 20.20 9.32 -14.83
CA ILE A 367 20.69 8.05 -14.30
C ILE A 367 22.15 8.16 -13.85
N ASN A 368 23.03 8.71 -14.70
CA ASN A 368 24.42 8.94 -14.33
C ASN A 368 24.57 9.77 -13.05
N LYS A 369 23.79 10.83 -12.93
CA LYS A 369 23.76 11.67 -11.73
C LYS A 369 23.37 10.89 -10.46
N TYR A 370 22.44 9.96 -10.60
CA TYR A 370 22.02 9.08 -9.51
C TYR A 370 23.10 8.06 -9.16
N VAL A 371 23.71 7.43 -10.16
CA VAL A 371 24.83 6.51 -9.94
C VAL A 371 26.01 7.21 -9.26
N GLU A 372 26.39 8.41 -9.70
CA GLU A 372 27.43 9.23 -9.06
C GLU A 372 27.10 9.53 -7.59
N PHE A 373 25.84 9.87 -7.30
CA PHE A 373 25.40 10.11 -5.95
C PHE A 373 25.47 8.83 -5.09
N CYS A 374 25.05 7.68 -5.60
CA CYS A 374 25.18 6.40 -4.91
C CYS A 374 26.64 6.05 -4.62
N LEU A 375 27.53 6.21 -5.60
CA LEU A 375 28.95 5.93 -5.47
C LEU A 375 29.63 6.81 -4.41
N LYS A 376 29.10 8.00 -4.14
CA LYS A 376 29.58 8.87 -3.08
C LYS A 376 29.49 8.23 -1.68
N TYR A 377 28.51 7.35 -1.47
CA TYR A 377 28.29 6.68 -0.20
C TYR A 377 28.86 5.27 -0.15
N TRP A 378 29.46 4.79 -1.23
CA TRP A 378 30.01 3.45 -1.28
C TRP A 378 31.36 3.33 -0.57
N VAL A 379 31.50 2.26 0.22
CA VAL A 379 32.67 2.06 1.09
C VAL A 379 33.78 1.26 0.42
N ASP A 380 33.49 0.52 -0.68
CA ASP A 380 34.48 -0.29 -1.38
C ASP A 380 35.17 0.49 -2.52
N PRO A 381 36.47 0.90 -2.38
CA PRO A 381 37.13 1.70 -3.38
C PRO A 381 37.35 1.00 -4.73
N GLU A 382 37.57 -0.31 -4.74
CA GLU A 382 37.84 -1.06 -5.97
C GLU A 382 36.59 -1.17 -6.84
N LYS A 383 35.46 -1.51 -6.25
CA LYS A 383 34.17 -1.53 -6.94
C LYS A 383 33.75 -0.15 -7.42
N LYS A 384 34.03 0.91 -6.63
CA LYS A 384 33.72 2.29 -7.00
C LYS A 384 34.42 2.71 -8.30
N VAL A 385 35.68 2.32 -8.50
CA VAL A 385 36.45 2.64 -9.72
C VAL A 385 35.81 1.99 -10.94
N ARG A 386 35.39 0.73 -10.83
CA ARG A 386 34.73 0.00 -11.93
C ARG A 386 33.50 0.74 -12.46
N TYR A 387 32.57 1.11 -11.59
CA TYR A 387 31.32 1.76 -12.01
C TYR A 387 31.50 3.20 -12.52
N ILE A 388 32.52 3.93 -12.05
CA ILE A 388 32.85 5.26 -12.60
C ILE A 388 33.34 5.15 -14.05
N LEU A 389 34.03 4.07 -14.41
CA LEU A 389 34.53 3.85 -15.76
C LEU A 389 33.42 3.38 -16.71
N GLU A 390 32.51 2.51 -16.25
CA GLU A 390 31.37 2.01 -17.03
C GLU A 390 30.28 3.05 -17.25
N ALA A 391 30.17 4.09 -16.41
CA ALA A 391 29.22 5.19 -16.57
C ALA A 391 29.70 6.33 -17.50
N LYS A 392 30.91 6.26 -18.04
CA LYS A 392 31.50 7.31 -18.88
C LYS A 392 31.45 7.04 -20.38
N ASP A 393 31.15 5.83 -20.79
CA ASP A 393 30.97 5.41 -22.18
C ASP A 393 29.49 5.41 -22.56
#